data_44418dafc3c120fe7c86b232a109affa
#
_entry.id   44418dafc3c120fe7c86b232a109affa
#
_cell.length_a   1.000
_cell.length_b   1.000
_cell.length_c   1.000
_cell.angle_alpha   90.00
_cell.angle_beta   90.00
_cell.angle_gamma   90.00
#
_symmetry.space_group_name_H-M   'P 1'
#
loop_
_entity.id
_entity.type
_entity.pdbx_description
1 polymer ?
#
loop_
_entity_poly.entity_id
_entity_poly.type
_entity_poly.pdbx_seq_one_letter_code
_entity_poly.pdbx_strand_id
1 'polypeptide(L)'
;MKEELRIDIVGLAGACSYALDCIEAELVKIKNKHGKRVAYISVCMAEYLAIQGDALQDLAMCALLHDNALTQYITEELERNYVIDIKKDLSVRKTNLHCIYGEKNITKLPFKTDVSNVILYHHEHADGTGPFQKKWNETPLPARIIHLADTVDIIGNSIKSDDNRWDFICQYLSQKKDRLFDSECVNAFLHVFTKESYMCLSDDSFETKLWEIIPREKLVFDWEMCKNVADFFAKIVDYKSSFTSRHSIGVAEKASLLAKYMGYDSITVQKMYLAGALHDIGKMAVGNEILEKPDKLTDDEFSTMKNHAGYTYLILSEVNDFEEIRDWAAFHHEKLNGKGYPFGKTADELNEQERMMACVDIYQALTEDRPYKKGLSHEKTCDILDDMAHKDFIDSDISKTIRECFGRT
;
A
#
# COMPACT_ATOMS: atom_id res chain seq x y z
N MET A 1 -4.12 33.31 4.95
CA MET A 1 -3.51 32.10 5.51
C MET A 1 -2.87 31.38 4.33
N LYS A 2 -1.64 30.86 4.47
CA LYS A 2 -1.11 29.96 3.42
C LYS A 2 -1.99 28.71 3.42
N GLU A 3 -2.48 28.34 2.27
CA GLU A 3 -3.15 27.06 2.10
C GLU A 3 -2.15 25.95 2.42
N GLU A 4 -2.60 24.90 3.11
CA GLU A 4 -1.79 23.76 3.54
C GLU A 4 -2.37 22.49 2.96
N LEU A 5 -1.53 21.60 2.47
CA LEU A 5 -1.97 20.28 2.03
C LEU A 5 -2.39 19.45 3.25
N ARG A 6 -3.63 18.94 3.23
CA ARG A 6 -4.18 18.08 4.29
C ARG A 6 -4.55 16.73 3.73
N ILE A 7 -4.04 15.66 4.31
CA ILE A 7 -4.21 14.28 3.83
C ILE A 7 -4.83 13.40 4.91
N ASP A 8 -5.81 12.58 4.51
CA ASP A 8 -6.34 11.47 5.29
C ASP A 8 -5.33 10.29 5.26
N ILE A 9 -4.40 10.30 6.21
CA ILE A 9 -3.34 9.28 6.28
C ILE A 9 -3.90 7.89 6.61
N VAL A 10 -4.98 7.82 7.37
CA VAL A 10 -5.64 6.55 7.73
C VAL A 10 -6.32 5.95 6.50
N GLY A 11 -7.00 6.78 5.69
CA GLY A 11 -7.56 6.35 4.42
C GLY A 11 -6.49 5.85 3.46
N LEU A 12 -5.34 6.54 3.41
CA LEU A 12 -4.20 6.12 2.58
C LEU A 12 -3.59 4.79 3.07
N ALA A 13 -3.50 4.57 4.39
CA ALA A 13 -3.10 3.28 4.96
C ALA A 13 -4.10 2.17 4.60
N GLY A 14 -5.41 2.45 4.65
CA GLY A 14 -6.46 1.52 4.23
C GLY A 14 -6.41 1.16 2.75
N ALA A 15 -6.14 2.15 1.89
CA ALA A 15 -5.93 1.93 0.46
C ALA A 15 -4.70 1.03 0.19
N CYS A 16 -3.61 1.27 0.93
CA CYS A 16 -2.42 0.43 0.85
C CYS A 16 -2.67 -0.99 1.38
N SER A 17 -3.40 -1.13 2.49
CA SER A 17 -3.79 -2.44 3.03
C SER A 17 -4.52 -3.28 1.98
N TYR A 18 -5.45 -2.69 1.22
CA TYR A 18 -6.11 -3.40 0.12
C TYR A 18 -5.12 -3.87 -0.95
N ALA A 19 -4.15 -3.04 -1.29
CA ALA A 19 -3.11 -3.40 -2.24
C ALA A 19 -2.22 -4.55 -1.70
N LEU A 20 -1.87 -4.55 -0.41
CA LEU A 20 -1.15 -5.64 0.26
C LEU A 20 -1.96 -6.94 0.26
N ASP A 21 -3.26 -6.86 0.58
CA ASP A 21 -4.17 -8.02 0.57
C ASP A 21 -4.20 -8.73 -0.79
N CYS A 22 -4.05 -8.00 -1.91
CA CYS A 22 -3.96 -8.61 -3.24
C CYS A 22 -2.73 -9.52 -3.37
N ILE A 23 -1.61 -9.15 -2.76
CA ILE A 23 -0.38 -9.95 -2.73
C ILE A 23 -0.55 -11.17 -1.83
N GLU A 24 -1.12 -10.99 -0.66
CA GLU A 24 -1.37 -12.09 0.27
C GLU A 24 -2.33 -13.12 -0.32
N ALA A 25 -3.37 -12.67 -1.03
CA ALA A 25 -4.29 -13.55 -1.74
C ALA A 25 -3.58 -14.39 -2.81
N GLU A 26 -2.61 -13.81 -3.52
CA GLU A 26 -1.80 -14.51 -4.53
C GLU A 26 -0.86 -15.53 -3.88
N LEU A 27 -0.13 -15.13 -2.82
CA LEU A 27 0.97 -15.91 -2.24
C LEU A 27 0.51 -16.93 -1.19
N VAL A 28 -0.40 -16.53 -0.30
CA VAL A 28 -0.83 -17.32 0.87
C VAL A 28 -2.30 -17.73 0.84
N LYS A 29 -3.05 -17.32 -0.20
CA LYS A 29 -4.48 -17.63 -0.41
C LYS A 29 -5.39 -17.15 0.73
N ILE A 30 -5.04 -16.07 1.38
CA ILE A 30 -5.90 -15.36 2.33
C ILE A 30 -7.00 -14.63 1.55
N LYS A 31 -8.20 -14.52 2.12
CA LYS A 31 -9.28 -13.76 1.49
C LYS A 31 -8.92 -12.28 1.47
N ASN A 32 -9.31 -11.59 0.39
CA ASN A 32 -9.20 -10.13 0.27
C ASN A 32 -9.75 -9.42 1.53
N LYS A 33 -9.22 -8.22 1.82
CA LYS A 33 -9.58 -7.38 2.96
C LYS A 33 -9.11 -7.92 4.32
N HIS A 34 -8.06 -8.75 4.33
CA HIS A 34 -7.45 -9.27 5.55
C HIS A 34 -7.02 -8.15 6.49
N GLY A 35 -6.18 -7.24 6.03
CA GLY A 35 -5.69 -6.13 6.84
C GLY A 35 -6.81 -5.25 7.40
N LYS A 36 -7.87 -4.99 6.62
CA LYS A 36 -9.05 -4.26 7.11
C LYS A 36 -9.83 -5.03 8.19
N ARG A 37 -9.97 -6.37 8.07
CA ARG A 37 -10.61 -7.18 9.13
C ARG A 37 -9.77 -7.23 10.40
N VAL A 38 -8.44 -7.38 10.26
CA VAL A 38 -7.51 -7.29 11.39
C VAL A 38 -7.63 -5.93 12.08
N ALA A 39 -7.68 -4.84 11.32
CA ALA A 39 -7.88 -3.50 11.86
C ALA A 39 -9.24 -3.38 12.58
N TYR A 40 -10.33 -3.88 11.97
CA TYR A 40 -11.66 -3.82 12.58
C TYR A 40 -11.72 -4.58 13.92
N ILE A 41 -11.19 -5.81 13.96
CA ILE A 41 -11.11 -6.59 15.20
C ILE A 41 -10.28 -5.83 16.24
N SER A 42 -9.14 -5.28 15.84
CA SER A 42 -8.22 -4.56 16.72
C SER A 42 -8.87 -3.33 17.35
N VAL A 43 -9.55 -2.49 16.54
CA VAL A 43 -10.18 -1.26 17.06
C VAL A 43 -11.40 -1.57 17.95
N CYS A 44 -12.18 -2.60 17.64
CA CYS A 44 -13.26 -3.04 18.52
C CYS A 44 -12.73 -3.51 19.88
N MET A 45 -11.64 -4.28 19.89
CA MET A 45 -10.99 -4.70 21.15
C MET A 45 -10.40 -3.51 21.91
N ALA A 46 -9.80 -2.55 21.19
CA ALA A 46 -9.17 -1.37 21.75
C ALA A 46 -10.14 -0.47 22.52
N GLU A 47 -11.37 -0.31 22.03
CA GLU A 47 -12.42 0.44 22.74
C GLU A 47 -12.71 -0.17 24.12
N TYR A 48 -12.82 -1.50 24.20
CA TYR A 48 -13.00 -2.20 25.47
C TYR A 48 -11.79 -2.04 26.41
N LEU A 49 -10.59 -1.97 25.86
CA LEU A 49 -9.33 -1.79 26.59
C LEU A 49 -9.02 -0.31 26.87
N ALA A 50 -9.99 0.60 26.65
CA ALA A 50 -9.89 2.04 26.87
C ALA A 50 -8.79 2.75 26.05
N ILE A 51 -8.42 2.20 24.88
CA ILE A 51 -7.56 2.86 23.90
C ILE A 51 -8.44 3.76 23.03
N GLN A 52 -8.18 5.07 23.03
CA GLN A 52 -9.02 6.07 22.37
C GLN A 52 -8.16 7.15 21.67
N GLY A 53 -8.80 8.00 20.87
CA GLY A 53 -8.18 9.16 20.25
C GLY A 53 -7.00 8.78 19.35
N ASP A 54 -5.88 9.47 19.53
CA ASP A 54 -4.67 9.28 18.71
C ASP A 54 -4.11 7.86 18.81
N ALA A 55 -4.14 7.25 19.99
CA ALA A 55 -3.67 5.86 20.15
C ALA A 55 -4.55 4.84 19.42
N LEU A 56 -5.87 5.09 19.32
CA LEU A 56 -6.77 4.25 18.53
C LEU A 56 -6.52 4.39 17.02
N GLN A 57 -6.28 5.62 16.57
CA GLN A 57 -5.90 5.89 15.18
C GLN A 57 -4.59 5.17 14.82
N ASP A 58 -3.58 5.28 15.65
CA ASP A 58 -2.26 4.68 15.42
C ASP A 58 -2.32 3.15 15.46
N LEU A 59 -3.10 2.56 16.39
CA LEU A 59 -3.36 1.12 16.40
C LEU A 59 -4.02 0.67 15.10
N ALA A 60 -5.03 1.40 14.60
CA ALA A 60 -5.69 1.08 13.34
C ALA A 60 -4.71 1.11 12.16
N MET A 61 -3.85 2.14 12.08
CA MET A 61 -2.82 2.23 11.06
C MET A 61 -1.81 1.07 11.16
N CYS A 62 -1.36 0.72 12.36
CA CYS A 62 -0.48 -0.43 12.57
C CYS A 62 -1.16 -1.74 12.14
N ALA A 63 -2.44 -1.93 12.47
CA ALA A 63 -3.18 -3.13 12.08
C ALA A 63 -3.43 -3.22 10.57
N LEU A 64 -3.74 -2.08 9.90
CA LEU A 64 -3.86 -2.03 8.44
C LEU A 64 -2.55 -2.35 7.71
N LEU A 65 -1.42 -2.05 8.33
CA LEU A 65 -0.09 -2.14 7.74
C LEU A 65 0.81 -3.18 8.42
N HIS A 66 0.25 -4.12 9.20
CA HIS A 66 1.06 -5.06 9.99
C HIS A 66 2.00 -5.90 9.12
N ASP A 67 1.57 -6.26 7.91
CA ASP A 67 2.33 -7.03 6.92
C ASP A 67 2.92 -6.18 5.80
N ASN A 68 3.18 -4.87 6.04
CA ASN A 68 3.68 -3.92 5.04
C ASN A 68 5.01 -4.32 4.37
N ALA A 69 5.75 -5.26 4.93
CA ALA A 69 7.03 -5.72 4.42
C ALA A 69 7.00 -7.17 3.90
N LEU A 70 5.83 -7.78 3.77
CA LEU A 70 5.72 -9.17 3.31
C LEU A 70 6.29 -9.34 1.90
N THR A 71 5.98 -8.43 0.99
CA THR A 71 6.51 -8.43 -0.38
C THR A 71 8.02 -8.28 -0.39
N GLN A 72 8.56 -7.34 0.38
CA GLN A 72 10.00 -7.15 0.54
C GLN A 72 10.69 -8.44 1.02
N TYR A 73 10.14 -9.05 2.07
CA TYR A 73 10.66 -10.29 2.62
C TYR A 73 10.70 -11.42 1.58
N ILE A 74 9.60 -11.61 0.85
CA ILE A 74 9.51 -12.67 -0.15
C ILE A 74 10.50 -12.44 -1.30
N THR A 75 10.61 -11.23 -1.81
CA THR A 75 11.54 -10.89 -2.90
C THR A 75 12.98 -11.11 -2.48
N GLU A 76 13.41 -10.60 -1.31
CA GLU A 76 14.78 -10.76 -0.82
C GLU A 76 15.14 -12.23 -0.50
N GLU A 77 14.18 -13.04 -0.02
CA GLU A 77 14.42 -14.47 0.23
C GLU A 77 14.43 -15.28 -1.07
N LEU A 78 13.62 -14.93 -2.09
CA LEU A 78 13.67 -15.57 -3.40
C LEU A 78 14.99 -15.30 -4.11
N GLU A 79 15.54 -14.10 -4.00
CA GLU A 79 16.88 -13.77 -4.54
C GLU A 79 18.00 -14.54 -3.86
N ARG A 80 17.87 -14.86 -2.57
CA ARG A 80 18.88 -15.58 -1.79
C ARG A 80 18.83 -17.11 -1.93
N ASN A 81 17.64 -17.67 -2.20
CA ASN A 81 17.41 -19.11 -2.19
C ASN A 81 16.62 -19.55 -3.44
N TYR A 82 17.25 -20.25 -4.35
CA TYR A 82 16.65 -20.79 -5.59
C TYR A 82 15.51 -21.81 -5.40
N VAL A 83 15.18 -22.22 -4.17
CA VAL A 83 14.09 -23.17 -3.88
C VAL A 83 13.43 -22.79 -2.55
N ILE A 84 12.37 -22.02 -2.61
CA ILE A 84 11.48 -21.82 -1.46
C ILE A 84 10.21 -22.66 -1.67
N ASP A 85 9.99 -23.65 -0.82
CA ASP A 85 8.68 -24.22 -0.61
C ASP A 85 7.90 -23.25 0.31
N ILE A 86 7.25 -22.25 -0.32
CA ILE A 86 6.49 -21.18 0.37
C ILE A 86 5.54 -21.75 1.42
N LYS A 87 4.97 -22.95 1.19
CA LYS A 87 4.07 -23.62 2.15
C LYS A 87 4.78 -24.19 3.38
N LYS A 88 6.06 -24.51 3.26
CA LYS A 88 6.87 -25.08 4.37
C LYS A 88 7.63 -24.01 5.14
N ASP A 89 8.05 -22.94 4.48
CA ASP A 89 8.94 -21.92 5.03
C ASP A 89 8.19 -20.77 5.74
N LEU A 90 6.89 -20.60 5.51
CA LEU A 90 6.00 -19.76 6.33
C LEU A 90 5.79 -20.33 7.76
N SER A 91 6.30 -21.55 8.05
CA SER A 91 6.31 -22.06 9.42
C SER A 91 7.39 -21.38 10.25
N VAL A 92 6.93 -20.65 11.27
CA VAL A 92 7.56 -20.24 12.55
C VAL A 92 9.03 -19.76 12.60
N ARG A 93 9.93 -20.16 11.70
CA ARG A 93 11.37 -19.84 11.81
C ARG A 93 11.86 -18.64 11.00
N LYS A 94 11.05 -18.13 10.04
CA LYS A 94 11.44 -17.01 9.16
C LYS A 94 10.52 -15.79 9.23
N THR A 95 9.48 -15.82 10.06
CA THR A 95 8.55 -14.71 10.27
C THR A 95 9.19 -13.43 10.82
N ASN A 96 10.39 -13.51 11.38
CA ASN A 96 11.06 -12.38 12.02
C ASN A 96 11.44 -11.27 11.04
N LEU A 97 11.77 -11.59 9.79
CA LEU A 97 12.33 -10.61 8.86
C LEU A 97 11.29 -9.62 8.37
N HIS A 98 10.05 -10.05 8.05
CA HIS A 98 9.01 -9.10 7.67
C HIS A 98 8.63 -8.18 8.83
N CYS A 99 8.65 -8.68 10.07
CA CYS A 99 8.44 -7.84 11.26
C CYS A 99 9.54 -6.78 11.40
N ILE A 100 10.83 -7.16 11.22
CA ILE A 100 11.97 -6.24 11.30
C ILE A 100 11.89 -5.18 10.19
N TYR A 101 11.64 -5.59 8.96
CA TYR A 101 11.50 -4.67 7.84
C TYR A 101 10.27 -3.79 7.97
N GLY A 102 9.14 -4.36 8.39
CA GLY A 102 7.88 -3.65 8.60
C GLY A 102 8.01 -2.57 9.68
N GLU A 103 8.60 -2.88 10.81
CA GLU A 103 8.90 -1.91 11.87
C GLU A 103 9.76 -0.75 11.34
N LYS A 104 10.81 -1.06 10.57
CA LYS A 104 11.64 -0.03 9.95
C LYS A 104 10.88 0.81 8.93
N ASN A 105 10.00 0.20 8.14
CA ASN A 105 9.25 0.91 7.12
C ASN A 105 8.29 1.93 7.73
N ILE A 106 7.55 1.55 8.78
CA ILE A 106 6.55 2.42 9.41
C ILE A 106 7.13 3.67 10.07
N THR A 107 8.45 3.72 10.34
CA THR A 107 9.11 4.94 10.87
C THR A 107 8.99 6.16 9.95
N LYS A 108 8.61 5.95 8.70
CA LYS A 108 8.34 7.00 7.71
C LYS A 108 6.94 7.63 7.85
N LEU A 109 6.04 6.99 8.56
CA LEU A 109 4.67 7.42 8.69
C LEU A 109 4.48 8.33 9.91
N PRO A 110 3.56 9.32 9.83
CA PRO A 110 3.34 10.30 10.87
C PRO A 110 2.40 9.76 11.97
N PHE A 111 2.88 8.83 12.78
CA PHE A 111 2.17 8.39 13.97
C PHE A 111 2.13 9.50 15.01
N LYS A 112 1.06 9.55 15.80
CA LYS A 112 0.84 10.57 16.84
C LYS A 112 1.30 10.10 18.22
N THR A 113 1.40 8.78 18.41
CA THR A 113 1.85 8.14 19.66
C THR A 113 3.08 7.27 19.41
N ASP A 114 3.66 6.73 20.47
CA ASP A 114 4.79 5.80 20.34
C ASP A 114 4.26 4.41 19.89
N VAL A 115 4.55 4.04 18.66
CA VAL A 115 4.24 2.75 18.06
C VAL A 115 5.45 1.82 17.97
N SER A 116 6.53 2.15 18.65
CA SER A 116 7.76 1.36 18.65
C SER A 116 7.50 -0.09 19.08
N ASN A 117 8.03 -1.00 18.29
CA ASN A 117 7.89 -2.45 18.49
C ASN A 117 6.46 -3.01 18.30
N VAL A 118 5.51 -2.24 17.80
CA VAL A 118 4.16 -2.76 17.52
C VAL A 118 4.23 -3.74 16.35
N ILE A 119 4.81 -3.34 15.22
CA ILE A 119 4.99 -4.22 14.07
C ILE A 119 6.07 -5.27 14.33
N LEU A 120 7.13 -4.91 15.06
CA LEU A 120 8.19 -5.86 15.37
C LEU A 120 7.68 -7.08 16.15
N TYR A 121 6.76 -6.88 17.10
CA TYR A 121 6.33 -7.92 18.02
C TYR A 121 4.90 -8.44 17.78
N HIS A 122 4.30 -8.15 16.62
CA HIS A 122 2.93 -8.58 16.34
C HIS A 122 2.75 -10.11 16.17
N HIS A 123 3.84 -10.88 16.18
CA HIS A 123 3.83 -12.35 16.22
C HIS A 123 4.39 -12.93 17.51
N GLU A 124 4.62 -12.10 18.54
CA GLU A 124 5.10 -12.61 19.82
C GLU A 124 3.99 -13.35 20.60
N HIS A 125 4.41 -14.41 21.27
CA HIS A 125 3.54 -15.21 22.12
C HIS A 125 3.57 -14.70 23.57
N ALA A 126 2.43 -14.83 24.27
CA ALA A 126 2.32 -14.36 25.65
C ALA A 126 3.30 -15.05 26.60
N ASP A 127 3.65 -16.32 26.35
CA ASP A 127 4.60 -17.11 27.16
C ASP A 127 6.08 -16.91 26.79
N GLY A 128 6.38 -16.10 25.74
CA GLY A 128 7.74 -15.85 25.26
C GLY A 128 8.29 -16.93 24.35
N THR A 129 7.43 -17.77 23.74
CA THR A 129 7.85 -18.76 22.73
C THR A 129 7.76 -18.21 21.30
N GLY A 130 7.45 -16.93 21.14
CA GLY A 130 7.38 -16.24 19.87
C GLY A 130 8.74 -15.97 19.22
N PRO A 131 8.75 -15.34 18.04
CA PRO A 131 9.94 -15.15 17.21
C PRO A 131 11.11 -14.42 17.89
N PHE A 132 10.83 -13.43 18.73
CA PHE A 132 11.83 -12.61 19.43
C PHE A 132 11.94 -12.99 20.91
N GLN A 133 11.20 -14.00 21.37
CA GLN A 133 11.22 -14.54 22.74
C GLN A 133 10.84 -13.50 23.79
N LYS A 134 9.94 -12.58 23.46
CA LYS A 134 9.39 -11.57 24.35
C LYS A 134 8.09 -12.07 24.98
N LYS A 135 7.96 -11.86 26.29
CA LYS A 135 6.72 -12.17 27.01
C LYS A 135 5.70 -11.05 26.87
N TRP A 136 4.46 -11.33 27.23
CA TRP A 136 3.35 -10.37 27.16
C TRP A 136 3.65 -9.00 27.82
N ASN A 137 4.39 -8.99 28.93
CA ASN A 137 4.75 -7.76 29.65
C ASN A 137 5.95 -7.00 29.04
N GLU A 138 6.61 -7.58 28.04
CA GLU A 138 7.70 -6.98 27.26
C GLU A 138 7.23 -6.50 25.86
N THR A 139 5.98 -6.85 25.47
CA THR A 139 5.40 -6.49 24.18
C THR A 139 4.34 -5.40 24.34
N PRO A 140 4.30 -4.39 23.46
CA PRO A 140 3.26 -3.36 23.50
C PRO A 140 1.85 -3.97 23.40
N LEU A 141 0.88 -3.39 24.13
CA LEU A 141 -0.52 -3.84 24.05
C LEU A 141 -1.06 -3.82 22.60
N PRO A 142 -0.79 -2.80 21.76
CA PRO A 142 -1.18 -2.83 20.35
C PRO A 142 -0.66 -4.05 19.58
N ALA A 143 0.58 -4.48 19.79
CA ALA A 143 1.13 -5.67 19.15
C ALA A 143 0.39 -6.94 19.54
N ARG A 144 0.03 -7.08 20.83
CA ARG A 144 -0.74 -8.22 21.35
C ARG A 144 -2.17 -8.27 20.81
N ILE A 145 -2.80 -7.10 20.64
CA ILE A 145 -4.11 -6.97 20.02
C ILE A 145 -4.05 -7.41 18.56
N ILE A 146 -3.09 -6.91 17.79
CA ILE A 146 -2.89 -7.25 16.37
C ILE A 146 -2.61 -8.75 16.23
N HIS A 147 -1.75 -9.34 17.07
CA HIS A 147 -1.46 -10.78 17.06
C HIS A 147 -2.71 -11.64 17.18
N LEU A 148 -3.61 -11.29 18.13
CA LEU A 148 -4.86 -12.01 18.30
C LEU A 148 -5.80 -11.79 17.11
N ALA A 149 -5.96 -10.55 16.65
CA ALA A 149 -6.84 -10.18 15.55
C ALA A 149 -6.44 -10.87 14.24
N ASP A 150 -5.15 -10.85 13.90
CA ASP A 150 -4.57 -11.53 12.75
C ASP A 150 -4.83 -13.05 12.81
N THR A 151 -4.45 -13.68 13.92
CA THR A 151 -4.68 -15.13 14.10
C THR A 151 -6.15 -15.52 13.98
N VAL A 152 -7.06 -14.73 14.55
CA VAL A 152 -8.50 -14.98 14.50
C VAL A 152 -9.03 -14.86 13.07
N ASP A 153 -8.56 -13.87 12.30
CA ASP A 153 -8.96 -13.70 10.91
C ASP A 153 -8.46 -14.86 10.02
N ILE A 154 -7.19 -15.23 10.15
CA ILE A 154 -6.60 -16.36 9.39
C ILE A 154 -7.34 -17.67 9.68
N ILE A 155 -7.52 -18.00 10.97
CA ILE A 155 -8.22 -19.24 11.39
C ILE A 155 -9.67 -19.21 10.93
N GLY A 156 -10.37 -18.10 11.15
CA GLY A 156 -11.76 -17.95 10.76
C GLY A 156 -11.97 -18.15 9.27
N ASN A 157 -11.07 -17.64 8.42
CA ASN A 157 -11.13 -17.82 6.98
C ASN A 157 -10.74 -19.22 6.50
N SER A 158 -9.99 -19.99 7.29
CA SER A 158 -9.62 -21.38 6.97
C SER A 158 -10.78 -22.38 7.18
N ILE A 159 -11.79 -22.01 7.98
CA ILE A 159 -12.93 -22.87 8.32
C ILE A 159 -14.02 -22.72 7.25
N LYS A 160 -14.32 -23.81 6.55
CA LYS A 160 -15.29 -23.81 5.45
C LYS A 160 -16.75 -23.72 5.88
N SER A 161 -17.07 -24.16 7.12
CA SER A 161 -18.44 -24.17 7.67
C SER A 161 -18.66 -22.99 8.61
N ASP A 162 -19.57 -22.11 8.25
CA ASP A 162 -19.94 -20.95 9.05
C ASP A 162 -20.53 -21.33 10.41
N ASP A 163 -21.27 -22.44 10.48
CA ASP A 163 -21.98 -22.86 11.70
C ASP A 163 -21.05 -23.15 12.89
N ASN A 164 -19.86 -23.67 12.62
CA ASN A 164 -18.90 -24.09 13.66
C ASN A 164 -17.73 -23.09 13.83
N ARG A 165 -17.65 -22.05 13.00
CA ARG A 165 -16.51 -21.12 12.97
C ARG A 165 -16.34 -20.41 14.31
N TRP A 166 -17.41 -19.82 14.83
CA TRP A 166 -17.39 -19.10 16.10
C TRP A 166 -17.01 -19.99 17.29
N ASP A 167 -17.63 -21.15 17.41
CA ASP A 167 -17.37 -22.09 18.51
C ASP A 167 -15.91 -22.58 18.49
N PHE A 168 -15.38 -22.83 17.28
CA PHE A 168 -13.98 -23.21 17.10
C PHE A 168 -13.05 -22.09 17.56
N ILE A 169 -13.30 -20.83 17.16
CA ILE A 169 -12.49 -19.67 17.56
C ILE A 169 -12.51 -19.50 19.07
N CYS A 170 -13.69 -19.55 19.72
CA CYS A 170 -13.81 -19.45 21.16
C CYS A 170 -13.04 -20.56 21.89
N GLN A 171 -13.14 -21.79 21.41
CA GLN A 171 -12.41 -22.93 21.96
C GLN A 171 -10.89 -22.76 21.75
N TYR A 172 -10.45 -22.35 20.56
CA TYR A 172 -9.05 -22.13 20.25
C TYR A 172 -8.44 -21.04 21.14
N LEU A 173 -9.09 -19.89 21.25
CA LEU A 173 -8.62 -18.80 22.11
C LEU A 173 -8.54 -19.24 23.59
N SER A 174 -9.54 -19.96 24.08
CA SER A 174 -9.54 -20.49 25.47
C SER A 174 -8.41 -21.47 25.73
N GLN A 175 -8.08 -22.33 24.76
CA GLN A 175 -6.98 -23.30 24.88
C GLN A 175 -5.59 -22.65 24.74
N LYS A 176 -5.49 -21.52 24.05
CA LYS A 176 -4.23 -20.82 23.77
C LYS A 176 -4.00 -19.60 24.66
N LYS A 177 -4.95 -19.30 25.54
CA LYS A 177 -4.85 -18.24 26.54
C LYS A 177 -3.61 -18.46 27.42
N ASP A 178 -2.92 -17.38 27.76
CA ASP A 178 -1.68 -17.34 28.55
C ASP A 178 -0.49 -18.10 27.93
N ARG A 179 -0.66 -18.60 26.70
CA ARG A 179 0.42 -19.22 25.91
C ARG A 179 0.70 -18.41 24.65
N LEU A 180 -0.20 -18.47 23.67
CA LEU A 180 -0.09 -17.64 22.45
C LEU A 180 -0.60 -16.23 22.71
N PHE A 181 -1.75 -16.10 23.37
CA PHE A 181 -2.41 -14.82 23.61
C PHE A 181 -2.46 -14.49 25.09
N ASP A 182 -2.27 -13.23 25.42
CA ASP A 182 -2.48 -12.80 26.79
C ASP A 182 -3.96 -12.82 27.17
N SER A 183 -4.23 -13.00 28.48
CA SER A 183 -5.61 -13.13 28.95
C SER A 183 -6.44 -11.87 28.79
N GLU A 184 -5.84 -10.69 28.82
CA GLU A 184 -6.52 -9.41 28.64
C GLU A 184 -7.09 -9.28 27.23
N CYS A 185 -6.29 -9.58 26.19
CA CYS A 185 -6.72 -9.56 24.81
C CYS A 185 -7.79 -10.62 24.51
N VAL A 186 -7.64 -11.86 25.05
CA VAL A 186 -8.66 -12.90 24.88
C VAL A 186 -9.99 -12.49 25.52
N ASN A 187 -9.96 -11.93 26.72
CA ASN A 187 -11.17 -11.47 27.40
C ASN A 187 -11.83 -10.30 26.65
N ALA A 188 -11.03 -9.34 26.13
CA ALA A 188 -11.53 -8.24 25.31
C ALA A 188 -12.26 -8.76 24.06
N PHE A 189 -11.66 -9.68 23.32
CA PHE A 189 -12.28 -10.25 22.12
C PHE A 189 -13.61 -10.96 22.44
N LEU A 190 -13.63 -11.84 23.43
CA LEU A 190 -14.83 -12.60 23.83
C LEU A 190 -15.92 -11.73 24.45
N HIS A 191 -15.57 -10.54 24.95
CA HIS A 191 -16.55 -9.57 25.44
C HIS A 191 -17.19 -8.76 24.31
N VAL A 192 -16.36 -8.33 23.34
CA VAL A 192 -16.79 -7.44 22.26
C VAL A 192 -17.53 -8.18 21.15
N PHE A 193 -17.09 -9.40 20.83
CA PHE A 193 -17.67 -10.17 19.73
C PHE A 193 -18.66 -11.22 20.24
N THR A 194 -19.81 -11.27 19.57
CA THR A 194 -20.75 -12.39 19.60
C THR A 194 -20.65 -13.17 18.29
N LYS A 195 -21.31 -14.33 18.21
CA LYS A 195 -21.40 -15.10 16.95
C LYS A 195 -21.89 -14.21 15.80
N GLU A 196 -22.94 -13.45 16.03
CA GLU A 196 -23.58 -12.59 15.02
C GLU A 196 -22.65 -11.46 14.59
N SER A 197 -22.01 -10.73 15.52
CA SER A 197 -21.11 -9.63 15.21
C SER A 197 -19.83 -10.11 14.51
N TYR A 198 -19.33 -11.30 14.88
CA TYR A 198 -18.17 -11.89 14.22
C TYR A 198 -18.49 -12.35 12.79
N MET A 199 -19.69 -12.91 12.55
CA MET A 199 -20.10 -13.36 11.22
C MET A 199 -20.26 -12.20 10.23
N CYS A 200 -20.49 -10.96 10.69
CA CYS A 200 -20.47 -9.76 9.83
C CYS A 200 -19.12 -9.51 9.16
N LEU A 201 -18.02 -10.11 9.63
CA LEU A 201 -16.71 -10.05 8.95
C LEU A 201 -16.70 -10.79 7.61
N SER A 202 -17.72 -11.61 7.33
CA SER A 202 -17.84 -12.34 6.07
C SER A 202 -18.51 -11.53 4.95
N ASP A 203 -19.09 -10.38 5.27
CA ASP A 203 -19.67 -9.44 4.34
C ASP A 203 -18.93 -8.08 4.41
N ASP A 204 -19.21 -7.18 3.48
CA ASP A 204 -18.51 -5.90 3.39
C ASP A 204 -19.01 -4.84 4.39
N SER A 205 -20.01 -5.15 5.22
CA SER A 205 -20.60 -4.19 6.16
C SER A 205 -19.65 -3.78 7.29
N PHE A 206 -18.66 -4.61 7.61
CA PHE A 206 -17.65 -4.28 8.62
C PHE A 206 -16.77 -3.08 8.21
N GLU A 207 -16.55 -2.85 6.90
CA GLU A 207 -15.73 -1.73 6.45
C GLU A 207 -16.35 -0.37 6.82
N THR A 208 -17.66 -0.22 6.62
CA THR A 208 -18.37 1.00 7.01
C THR A 208 -18.18 1.24 8.52
N LYS A 209 -18.38 0.19 9.33
CA LYS A 209 -18.20 0.29 10.79
C LYS A 209 -16.76 0.59 11.18
N LEU A 210 -15.77 -0.01 10.49
CA LEU A 210 -14.36 0.31 10.71
C LEU A 210 -14.09 1.80 10.57
N TRP A 211 -14.58 2.40 9.49
CA TRP A 211 -14.35 3.81 9.20
C TRP A 211 -15.18 4.77 10.10
N GLU A 212 -16.26 4.28 10.72
CA GLU A 212 -17.02 5.02 11.75
C GLU A 212 -16.29 5.06 13.10
N ILE A 213 -15.57 3.98 13.45
CA ILE A 213 -14.87 3.86 14.74
C ILE A 213 -13.55 4.65 14.73
N ILE A 214 -12.79 4.58 13.63
CA ILE A 214 -11.45 5.17 13.59
C ILE A 214 -11.52 6.69 13.43
N PRO A 215 -10.87 7.48 14.30
CA PRO A 215 -10.69 8.92 14.06
C PRO A 215 -9.90 9.14 12.76
N ARG A 216 -10.49 9.82 11.79
CA ARG A 216 -9.84 10.10 10.49
C ARG A 216 -9.54 11.59 10.36
N GLU A 217 -8.71 12.11 11.25
CA GLU A 217 -8.25 13.48 11.18
C GLU A 217 -7.23 13.66 10.06
N LYS A 218 -7.45 14.66 9.20
CA LYS A 218 -6.47 15.01 8.16
C LYS A 218 -5.26 15.70 8.78
N LEU A 219 -4.10 15.19 8.47
CA LEU A 219 -2.82 15.79 8.89
C LEU A 219 -2.37 16.84 7.87
N VAL A 220 -1.75 17.91 8.38
CA VAL A 220 -1.06 18.90 7.54
C VAL A 220 0.26 18.30 7.07
N PHE A 221 0.44 18.24 5.76
CA PHE A 221 1.65 17.70 5.16
C PHE A 221 2.61 18.85 4.77
N ASP A 222 3.75 18.89 5.41
CA ASP A 222 4.90 19.61 4.89
C ASP A 222 5.62 18.80 3.80
N TRP A 223 6.70 19.37 3.25
CA TRP A 223 7.44 18.72 2.18
C TRP A 223 8.18 17.45 2.63
N GLU A 224 8.66 17.41 3.86
CA GLU A 224 9.36 16.25 4.41
C GLU A 224 8.39 15.09 4.64
N MET A 225 7.24 15.39 5.21
CA MET A 225 6.18 14.39 5.40
C MET A 225 5.67 13.82 4.08
N CYS A 226 5.48 14.66 3.04
CA CYS A 226 5.15 14.18 1.70
C CYS A 226 6.18 13.17 1.18
N LYS A 227 7.48 13.47 1.31
CA LYS A 227 8.55 12.56 0.90
C LYS A 227 8.55 11.26 1.69
N ASN A 228 8.46 11.34 3.00
CA ASN A 228 8.48 10.17 3.87
C ASN A 228 7.32 9.22 3.58
N VAL A 229 6.12 9.76 3.42
CA VAL A 229 4.92 8.98 3.08
C VAL A 229 5.02 8.41 1.67
N ALA A 230 5.45 9.20 0.70
CA ALA A 230 5.68 8.75 -0.67
C ALA A 230 6.73 7.64 -0.74
N ASP A 231 7.86 7.78 -0.04
CA ASP A 231 8.91 6.76 0.05
C ASP A 231 8.39 5.44 0.63
N PHE A 232 7.52 5.52 1.65
CA PHE A 232 6.91 4.33 2.25
C PHE A 232 6.06 3.57 1.22
N PHE A 233 5.14 4.25 0.54
CA PHE A 233 4.24 3.60 -0.42
C PHE A 233 4.95 3.16 -1.69
N ALA A 234 5.83 4.00 -2.25
CA ALA A 234 6.63 3.63 -3.41
C ALA A 234 7.48 2.39 -3.13
N LYS A 235 8.06 2.28 -1.94
CA LYS A 235 8.83 1.11 -1.54
C LYS A 235 8.01 -0.17 -1.56
N ILE A 236 6.77 -0.14 -1.05
CA ILE A 236 5.87 -1.31 -1.07
C ILE A 236 5.57 -1.73 -2.52
N VAL A 237 5.25 -0.77 -3.38
CA VAL A 237 4.98 -1.00 -4.81
C VAL A 237 6.22 -1.54 -5.53
N ASP A 238 7.36 -0.92 -5.28
CA ASP A 238 8.62 -1.24 -5.96
C ASP A 238 9.15 -2.64 -5.60
N TYR A 239 8.87 -3.15 -4.40
CA TYR A 239 9.21 -4.54 -4.05
C TYR A 239 8.33 -5.60 -4.72
N LYS A 240 7.18 -5.23 -5.28
CA LYS A 240 6.34 -6.16 -6.05
C LYS A 240 6.98 -6.53 -7.39
N SER A 241 7.82 -5.66 -7.96
CA SER A 241 8.50 -5.89 -9.24
C SER A 241 9.97 -5.51 -9.15
N SER A 242 10.86 -6.46 -9.49
CA SER A 242 12.32 -6.26 -9.51
C SER A 242 12.80 -5.14 -10.44
N PHE A 243 11.92 -4.62 -11.32
CA PHE A 243 12.23 -3.61 -12.31
C PHE A 243 12.01 -2.16 -11.84
N THR A 244 11.45 -1.94 -10.64
CA THR A 244 10.88 -0.63 -10.27
C THR A 244 11.54 0.06 -9.07
N SER A 245 12.61 -0.49 -8.49
CA SER A 245 13.19 -0.07 -7.19
C SER A 245 13.52 1.43 -7.02
N ARG A 246 13.35 2.26 -8.07
CA ARG A 246 13.49 3.72 -8.04
C ARG A 246 12.54 4.44 -9.00
N HIS A 247 11.71 3.71 -9.73
CA HIS A 247 10.87 4.30 -10.77
C HIS A 247 9.85 5.26 -10.18
N SER A 248 9.07 4.81 -9.21
CA SER A 248 7.99 5.61 -8.60
C SER A 248 8.51 6.92 -7.99
N ILE A 249 9.65 6.87 -7.28
CA ILE A 249 10.26 8.08 -6.73
C ILE A 249 10.86 8.96 -7.84
N GLY A 250 11.44 8.37 -8.88
CA GLY A 250 11.94 9.12 -10.04
C GLY A 250 10.82 9.88 -10.77
N VAL A 251 9.64 9.29 -10.92
CA VAL A 251 8.43 9.95 -11.45
C VAL A 251 7.99 11.07 -10.50
N ALA A 252 7.90 10.82 -9.19
CA ALA A 252 7.53 11.81 -8.19
C ALA A 252 8.43 13.06 -8.21
N GLU A 253 9.74 12.86 -8.23
CA GLU A 253 10.73 13.94 -8.28
C GLU A 253 10.59 14.78 -9.57
N LYS A 254 10.44 14.12 -10.71
CA LYS A 254 10.30 14.80 -11.99
C LYS A 254 8.95 15.51 -12.13
N ALA A 255 7.85 14.89 -11.68
CA ALA A 255 6.54 15.50 -11.70
C ALA A 255 6.50 16.78 -10.85
N SER A 256 7.05 16.74 -9.65
CA SER A 256 7.12 17.90 -8.76
C SER A 256 8.08 18.98 -9.30
N LEU A 257 9.21 18.59 -9.89
CA LEU A 257 10.16 19.51 -10.51
C LEU A 257 9.52 20.24 -11.70
N LEU A 258 8.83 19.52 -12.57
CA LEU A 258 8.13 20.07 -13.71
C LEU A 258 7.03 21.04 -13.26
N ALA A 259 6.21 20.65 -12.29
CA ALA A 259 5.17 21.51 -11.74
C ALA A 259 5.74 22.81 -11.14
N LYS A 260 6.86 22.73 -10.43
CA LYS A 260 7.56 23.89 -9.91
C LYS A 260 8.12 24.76 -11.02
N TYR A 261 8.68 24.18 -12.08
CA TYR A 261 9.22 24.89 -13.24
C TYR A 261 8.11 25.65 -13.99
N MET A 262 6.92 25.05 -14.11
CA MET A 262 5.73 25.66 -14.73
C MET A 262 5.06 26.72 -13.83
N GLY A 263 5.56 26.94 -12.62
CA GLY A 263 5.08 28.01 -11.73
C GLY A 263 3.84 27.65 -10.89
N TYR A 264 3.53 26.36 -10.74
CA TYR A 264 2.45 25.93 -9.84
C TYR A 264 2.75 26.24 -8.37
N ASP A 265 1.71 26.40 -7.58
CA ASP A 265 1.82 26.61 -6.15
C ASP A 265 2.38 25.41 -5.40
N SER A 266 2.77 25.61 -4.15
CA SER A 266 3.43 24.58 -3.34
C SER A 266 2.56 23.35 -3.08
N ILE A 267 1.24 23.51 -3.01
CA ILE A 267 0.30 22.41 -2.76
C ILE A 267 0.19 21.54 -4.02
N THR A 268 0.04 22.15 -5.19
CA THR A 268 0.03 21.43 -6.46
C THR A 268 1.35 20.67 -6.68
N VAL A 269 2.50 21.28 -6.35
CA VAL A 269 3.81 20.60 -6.41
C VAL A 269 3.88 19.39 -5.47
N GLN A 270 3.34 19.49 -4.25
CA GLN A 270 3.27 18.37 -3.30
C GLN A 270 2.33 17.27 -3.79
N LYS A 271 1.15 17.63 -4.32
CA LYS A 271 0.20 16.68 -4.91
C LYS A 271 0.79 15.93 -6.10
N MET A 272 1.51 16.63 -7.00
CA MET A 272 2.20 16.02 -8.13
C MET A 272 3.28 15.03 -7.68
N TYR A 273 4.00 15.32 -6.58
CA TYR A 273 4.95 14.40 -5.97
C TYR A 273 4.27 13.12 -5.48
N LEU A 274 3.16 13.25 -4.74
CA LEU A 274 2.39 12.12 -4.24
C LEU A 274 1.76 11.31 -5.38
N ALA A 275 1.20 11.97 -6.39
CA ALA A 275 0.63 11.30 -7.56
C ALA A 275 1.69 10.46 -8.29
N GLY A 276 2.89 11.03 -8.49
CA GLY A 276 4.01 10.31 -9.10
C GLY A 276 4.48 9.11 -8.29
N ALA A 277 4.52 9.22 -6.95
CA ALA A 277 4.90 8.10 -6.08
C ALA A 277 3.85 6.96 -6.06
N LEU A 278 2.58 7.29 -6.28
CA LEU A 278 1.44 6.37 -6.14
C LEU A 278 0.89 5.88 -7.50
N HIS A 279 1.39 6.38 -8.66
CA HIS A 279 0.79 6.12 -9.97
C HIS A 279 0.68 4.62 -10.28
N ASP A 280 1.60 3.84 -9.81
CA ASP A 280 1.73 2.40 -10.05
C ASP A 280 1.21 1.51 -8.90
N ILE A 281 0.54 2.05 -7.87
CA ILE A 281 0.05 1.25 -6.73
C ILE A 281 -0.87 0.11 -7.17
N GLY A 282 -1.59 0.27 -8.26
CA GLY A 282 -2.45 -0.76 -8.83
C GLY A 282 -1.71 -1.97 -9.39
N LYS A 283 -0.38 -1.92 -9.59
CA LYS A 283 0.45 -3.08 -9.94
C LYS A 283 0.42 -4.17 -8.87
N MET A 284 0.13 -3.78 -7.62
CA MET A 284 -0.04 -4.72 -6.52
C MET A 284 -1.16 -5.75 -6.78
N ALA A 285 -2.18 -5.36 -7.55
CA ALA A 285 -3.29 -6.24 -7.95
C ALA A 285 -3.03 -7.03 -9.25
N VAL A 286 -1.87 -6.88 -9.87
CA VAL A 286 -1.46 -7.65 -11.06
C VAL A 286 -0.57 -8.82 -10.63
N GLY A 287 -0.86 -10.04 -11.12
CA GLY A 287 -0.09 -11.23 -10.78
C GLY A 287 1.38 -11.16 -11.19
N ASN A 288 2.26 -11.71 -10.36
CA ASN A 288 3.72 -11.71 -10.60
C ASN A 288 4.10 -12.42 -11.90
N GLU A 289 3.33 -13.41 -12.31
CA GLU A 289 3.53 -14.12 -13.60
C GLU A 289 3.48 -13.18 -14.82
N ILE A 290 2.74 -12.07 -14.72
CA ILE A 290 2.65 -11.03 -15.75
C ILE A 290 3.68 -9.95 -15.53
N LEU A 291 3.82 -9.46 -14.29
CA LEU A 291 4.74 -8.38 -13.94
C LEU A 291 6.21 -8.73 -14.18
N GLU A 292 6.59 -9.97 -13.85
CA GLU A 292 7.98 -10.46 -13.90
C GLU A 292 8.28 -11.32 -15.14
N LYS A 293 7.37 -11.32 -16.12
CA LYS A 293 7.56 -12.13 -17.33
C LYS A 293 8.80 -11.67 -18.09
N PRO A 294 9.79 -12.55 -18.32
CA PRO A 294 11.04 -12.18 -18.99
C PRO A 294 10.87 -11.92 -20.49
N ASP A 295 9.77 -12.43 -21.07
CA ASP A 295 9.43 -12.29 -22.48
C ASP A 295 8.35 -11.23 -22.73
N LYS A 296 8.10 -10.92 -24.00
CA LYS A 296 7.00 -10.03 -24.36
C LYS A 296 5.66 -10.61 -23.90
N LEU A 297 4.82 -9.74 -23.35
CA LEU A 297 3.45 -10.09 -22.98
C LEU A 297 2.64 -10.43 -24.24
N THR A 298 1.78 -11.44 -24.12
CA THR A 298 0.72 -11.69 -25.12
C THR A 298 -0.32 -10.57 -25.06
N ASP A 299 -1.23 -10.50 -26.02
CA ASP A 299 -2.28 -9.48 -26.05
C ASP A 299 -3.21 -9.58 -24.82
N ASP A 300 -3.53 -10.79 -24.36
CA ASP A 300 -4.34 -11.03 -23.16
C ASP A 300 -3.60 -10.61 -21.86
N GLU A 301 -2.33 -10.98 -21.74
CA GLU A 301 -1.47 -10.56 -20.61
C GLU A 301 -1.28 -9.04 -20.61
N PHE A 302 -1.08 -8.43 -21.78
CA PHE A 302 -0.98 -6.97 -21.89
C PHE A 302 -2.31 -6.29 -21.54
N SER A 303 -3.44 -6.90 -21.88
CA SER A 303 -4.76 -6.43 -21.46
C SER A 303 -4.90 -6.47 -19.93
N THR A 304 -4.43 -7.55 -19.30
CA THR A 304 -4.40 -7.68 -17.84
C THR A 304 -3.45 -6.66 -17.22
N MET A 305 -2.25 -6.45 -17.80
CA MET A 305 -1.30 -5.45 -17.33
C MET A 305 -1.91 -4.03 -17.34
N LYS A 306 -2.68 -3.66 -18.35
CA LYS A 306 -3.33 -2.34 -18.44
C LYS A 306 -4.30 -2.06 -17.28
N ASN A 307 -4.82 -3.09 -16.63
CA ASN A 307 -5.75 -2.92 -15.53
C ASN A 307 -5.11 -2.25 -14.30
N HIS A 308 -3.75 -2.24 -14.17
CA HIS A 308 -3.11 -1.59 -13.03
C HIS A 308 -3.51 -0.11 -12.90
N ALA A 309 -3.66 0.62 -13.99
CA ALA A 309 -4.09 2.03 -13.95
C ALA A 309 -5.53 2.17 -13.41
N GLY A 310 -6.43 1.26 -13.81
CA GLY A 310 -7.78 1.17 -13.23
C GLY A 310 -7.76 0.76 -11.76
N TYR A 311 -6.89 -0.17 -11.36
CA TYR A 311 -6.72 -0.52 -9.95
C TYR A 311 -6.13 0.64 -9.15
N THR A 312 -5.18 1.43 -9.69
CA THR A 312 -4.71 2.66 -9.05
C THR A 312 -5.88 3.61 -8.76
N TYR A 313 -6.76 3.82 -9.72
CA TYR A 313 -7.97 4.63 -9.55
C TYR A 313 -8.86 4.09 -8.42
N LEU A 314 -9.17 2.80 -8.43
CA LEU A 314 -10.04 2.17 -7.42
C LEU A 314 -9.43 2.23 -6.01
N ILE A 315 -8.15 1.90 -5.88
CA ILE A 315 -7.43 1.91 -4.60
C ILE A 315 -7.42 3.32 -3.99
N LEU A 316 -7.05 4.33 -4.78
CA LEU A 316 -6.95 5.70 -4.29
C LEU A 316 -8.32 6.38 -4.11
N SER A 317 -9.41 5.82 -4.68
CA SER A 317 -10.78 6.30 -4.44
C SER A 317 -11.27 6.07 -3.00
N GLU A 318 -10.58 5.23 -2.21
CA GLU A 318 -10.92 5.01 -0.80
C GLU A 318 -10.41 6.14 0.12
N VAL A 319 -9.55 7.03 -0.39
CA VAL A 319 -8.95 8.12 0.39
C VAL A 319 -9.80 9.38 0.23
N ASN A 320 -10.22 9.97 1.35
CA ASN A 320 -11.06 11.18 1.33
C ASN A 320 -10.29 12.39 0.78
N ASP A 321 -10.96 13.19 -0.06
CA ASP A 321 -10.44 14.43 -0.68
C ASP A 321 -9.10 14.20 -1.43
N PHE A 322 -8.99 13.06 -2.09
CA PHE A 322 -7.80 12.65 -2.83
C PHE A 322 -8.00 12.62 -4.34
N GLU A 323 -9.14 13.16 -4.82
CA GLU A 323 -9.61 13.05 -6.21
C GLU A 323 -8.54 13.53 -7.21
N GLU A 324 -7.91 14.68 -6.97
CA GLU A 324 -6.88 15.21 -7.86
C GLU A 324 -5.66 14.29 -7.92
N ILE A 325 -5.13 13.88 -6.76
CA ILE A 325 -3.96 13.00 -6.70
C ILE A 325 -4.28 11.63 -7.31
N ARG A 326 -5.48 11.09 -7.05
CA ARG A 326 -5.99 9.85 -7.64
C ARG A 326 -6.03 9.92 -9.18
N ASP A 327 -6.63 10.96 -9.72
CA ASP A 327 -6.84 11.11 -11.15
C ASP A 327 -5.49 11.34 -11.86
N TRP A 328 -4.62 12.19 -11.30
CA TRP A 328 -3.28 12.39 -11.83
C TRP A 328 -2.45 11.09 -11.80
N ALA A 329 -2.56 10.31 -10.72
CA ALA A 329 -1.88 9.02 -10.62
C ALA A 329 -2.45 7.98 -11.59
N ALA A 330 -3.79 7.86 -11.71
CA ALA A 330 -4.44 6.80 -12.44
C ALA A 330 -4.47 7.01 -13.98
N PHE A 331 -4.38 8.27 -14.46
CA PHE A 331 -4.52 8.59 -15.88
C PHE A 331 -3.19 8.71 -16.62
N HIS A 332 -2.08 8.30 -16.00
CA HIS A 332 -0.73 8.38 -16.58
C HIS A 332 -0.55 7.58 -17.89
N HIS A 333 -1.46 6.68 -18.23
CA HIS A 333 -1.49 5.95 -19.49
C HIS A 333 -2.59 6.39 -20.45
N GLU A 334 -3.34 7.44 -20.12
CA GLU A 334 -4.26 8.05 -21.08
C GLU A 334 -3.51 8.74 -22.22
N LYS A 335 -4.16 8.87 -23.36
CA LYS A 335 -3.62 9.52 -24.55
C LYS A 335 -4.59 10.56 -25.07
N LEU A 336 -4.09 11.70 -25.55
CA LEU A 336 -4.92 12.79 -26.04
C LEU A 336 -5.90 12.38 -27.15
N ASN A 337 -5.58 11.36 -27.93
CA ASN A 337 -6.40 10.83 -29.01
C ASN A 337 -7.44 9.77 -28.56
N GLY A 338 -7.64 9.55 -27.25
CA GLY A 338 -8.60 8.60 -26.70
C GLY A 338 -8.21 7.11 -26.84
N LYS A 339 -6.97 6.80 -27.29
CA LYS A 339 -6.49 5.42 -27.42
C LYS A 339 -5.65 4.96 -26.21
N GLY A 340 -5.71 5.72 -25.12
CA GLY A 340 -5.10 5.38 -23.85
C GLY A 340 -5.94 4.41 -23.04
N TYR A 341 -5.58 4.24 -21.78
CA TYR A 341 -6.30 3.46 -20.79
C TYR A 341 -6.07 4.05 -19.40
N PRO A 342 -6.93 3.81 -18.39
CA PRO A 342 -7.97 2.77 -18.33
C PRO A 342 -9.31 3.19 -18.94
N PHE A 343 -9.60 4.48 -19.13
CA PHE A 343 -10.93 4.97 -19.50
C PHE A 343 -11.04 5.45 -20.95
N GLY A 344 -9.92 5.59 -21.67
CA GLY A 344 -9.89 6.07 -23.04
C GLY A 344 -10.24 7.55 -23.17
N LYS A 345 -9.82 8.37 -22.20
CA LYS A 345 -10.07 9.82 -22.16
C LYS A 345 -9.38 10.54 -23.32
N THR A 346 -10.07 11.56 -23.82
CA THR A 346 -9.56 12.46 -24.89
C THR A 346 -8.90 13.71 -24.30
N ALA A 347 -8.27 14.51 -25.17
CA ALA A 347 -7.62 15.76 -24.77
C ALA A 347 -8.54 16.68 -23.97
N ASP A 348 -9.81 16.80 -24.36
CA ASP A 348 -10.78 17.69 -23.70
C ASP A 348 -11.19 17.21 -22.29
N GLU A 349 -10.95 15.94 -21.99
CA GLU A 349 -11.30 15.30 -20.72
C GLU A 349 -10.11 15.19 -19.75
N LEU A 350 -8.91 15.52 -20.20
CA LEU A 350 -7.67 15.47 -19.41
C LEU A 350 -7.20 16.87 -19.05
N ASN A 351 -7.02 17.13 -17.77
CA ASN A 351 -6.42 18.39 -17.31
C ASN A 351 -4.89 18.41 -17.56
N GLU A 352 -4.26 19.54 -17.32
CA GLU A 352 -2.83 19.72 -17.59
C GLU A 352 -1.96 18.82 -16.71
N GLN A 353 -2.32 18.61 -15.43
CA GLN A 353 -1.57 17.77 -14.49
C GLN A 353 -1.62 16.29 -14.86
N GLU A 354 -2.77 15.80 -15.32
CA GLU A 354 -2.92 14.43 -15.86
C GLU A 354 -2.04 14.19 -17.08
N ARG A 355 -2.00 15.18 -18.01
CA ARG A 355 -1.11 15.14 -19.18
C ARG A 355 0.37 15.22 -18.78
N MET A 356 0.69 16.02 -17.73
CA MET A 356 2.05 16.08 -17.18
C MET A 356 2.50 14.72 -16.66
N MET A 357 1.65 14.03 -15.90
CA MET A 357 1.97 12.70 -15.38
C MET A 357 2.28 11.69 -16.47
N ALA A 358 1.48 11.66 -17.54
CA ALA A 358 1.74 10.78 -18.69
C ALA A 358 3.10 11.06 -19.35
N CYS A 359 3.43 12.35 -19.57
CA CYS A 359 4.71 12.73 -20.15
C CYS A 359 5.91 12.40 -19.24
N VAL A 360 5.77 12.63 -17.94
CA VAL A 360 6.83 12.40 -16.95
C VAL A 360 7.10 10.91 -16.76
N ASP A 361 6.05 10.08 -16.68
CA ASP A 361 6.19 8.63 -16.60
C ASP A 361 6.95 8.07 -17.80
N ILE A 362 6.57 8.46 -19.03
CA ILE A 362 7.27 8.06 -20.26
C ILE A 362 8.73 8.51 -20.22
N TYR A 363 8.99 9.76 -19.80
CA TYR A 363 10.33 10.29 -19.69
C TYR A 363 11.18 9.49 -18.71
N GLN A 364 10.65 9.21 -17.50
CA GLN A 364 11.33 8.40 -16.49
C GLN A 364 11.61 6.99 -17.01
N ALA A 365 10.63 6.33 -17.59
CA ALA A 365 10.77 4.98 -18.12
C ALA A 365 11.83 4.86 -19.23
N LEU A 366 12.05 5.94 -20.00
CA LEU A 366 13.05 5.98 -21.08
C LEU A 366 14.46 6.32 -20.58
N THR A 367 14.58 7.14 -19.53
CA THR A 367 15.87 7.61 -19.00
C THR A 367 16.45 6.74 -17.91
N GLU A 368 15.63 5.87 -17.28
CA GLU A 368 16.05 5.02 -16.19
C GLU A 368 16.94 3.85 -16.66
N ASP A 369 18.06 3.64 -15.95
CA ASP A 369 18.89 2.45 -16.15
C ASP A 369 18.17 1.21 -15.59
N ARG A 370 18.00 0.19 -16.43
CA ARG A 370 17.44 -1.10 -16.05
C ARG A 370 18.52 -2.17 -16.09
N PRO A 371 18.42 -3.29 -15.34
CA PRO A 371 19.47 -4.32 -15.30
C PRO A 371 19.95 -4.79 -16.67
N TYR A 372 19.06 -4.76 -17.68
CA TYR A 372 19.35 -5.26 -19.03
C TYR A 372 19.41 -4.17 -20.10
N LYS A 373 19.17 -2.89 -19.75
CA LYS A 373 19.10 -1.81 -20.71
C LYS A 373 19.50 -0.48 -20.06
N LYS A 374 20.52 0.16 -20.63
CA LYS A 374 20.91 1.51 -20.23
C LYS A 374 19.84 2.52 -20.65
N GLY A 375 19.53 3.48 -19.78
CA GLY A 375 18.63 4.58 -20.07
C GLY A 375 19.09 5.40 -21.28
N LEU A 376 18.15 6.03 -21.95
CA LEU A 376 18.42 6.93 -23.06
C LEU A 376 18.94 8.28 -22.54
N SER A 377 19.71 8.98 -23.37
CA SER A 377 20.07 10.36 -23.07
C SER A 377 18.83 11.25 -23.09
N HIS A 378 18.91 12.38 -22.37
CA HIS A 378 17.87 13.41 -22.36
C HIS A 378 17.40 13.79 -23.76
N GLU A 379 18.34 14.10 -24.68
CA GLU A 379 18.03 14.50 -26.05
C GLU A 379 17.22 13.44 -26.81
N LYS A 380 17.69 12.18 -26.79
CA LYS A 380 16.97 11.06 -27.44
C LYS A 380 15.59 10.82 -26.86
N THR A 381 15.45 10.99 -25.55
CA THR A 381 14.16 10.85 -24.88
C THR A 381 13.21 11.95 -25.31
N CYS A 382 13.67 13.19 -25.37
CA CYS A 382 12.86 14.31 -25.86
C CYS A 382 12.46 14.16 -27.33
N ASP A 383 13.33 13.61 -28.19
CA ASP A 383 12.97 13.34 -29.59
C ASP A 383 11.84 12.30 -29.70
N ILE A 384 11.83 11.30 -28.81
CA ILE A 384 10.73 10.32 -28.74
C ILE A 384 9.44 10.97 -28.24
N LEU A 385 9.52 11.84 -27.23
CA LEU A 385 8.35 12.58 -26.75
C LEU A 385 7.76 13.49 -27.83
N ASP A 386 8.60 14.18 -28.58
CA ASP A 386 8.16 15.03 -29.69
C ASP A 386 7.47 14.21 -30.80
N ASP A 387 8.00 13.01 -31.14
CA ASP A 387 7.34 12.08 -32.09
C ASP A 387 5.99 11.59 -31.57
N MET A 388 5.87 11.33 -30.27
CA MET A 388 4.60 10.96 -29.65
C MET A 388 3.60 12.12 -29.63
N ALA A 389 4.06 13.34 -29.41
CA ALA A 389 3.23 14.55 -29.45
C ALA A 389 2.70 14.81 -30.87
N HIS A 390 3.51 14.61 -31.92
CA HIS A 390 3.07 14.72 -33.32
C HIS A 390 1.98 13.68 -33.70
N LYS A 391 1.83 12.61 -32.91
CA LYS A 391 0.81 11.57 -33.09
C LYS A 391 -0.42 11.75 -32.20
N ASP A 392 -0.53 12.89 -31.54
CA ASP A 392 -1.58 13.19 -30.55
C ASP A 392 -1.66 12.17 -29.40
N PHE A 393 -0.49 11.60 -28.99
CA PHE A 393 -0.46 10.70 -27.85
C PHE A 393 -0.28 11.48 -26.57
N ILE A 394 0.59 12.48 -26.56
CA ILE A 394 0.92 13.32 -25.41
C ILE A 394 0.89 14.80 -25.78
N ASP A 395 0.94 15.66 -24.77
CA ASP A 395 0.86 17.10 -24.92
C ASP A 395 2.19 17.68 -25.45
N SER A 396 2.11 18.45 -26.55
CA SER A 396 3.28 19.01 -27.23
C SER A 396 3.97 20.13 -26.44
N ASP A 397 3.22 20.90 -25.69
CA ASP A 397 3.78 22.03 -24.92
C ASP A 397 4.43 21.52 -23.65
N ILE A 398 3.87 20.47 -23.04
CA ILE A 398 4.51 19.75 -21.94
C ILE A 398 5.79 19.06 -22.41
N SER A 399 5.81 18.42 -23.61
CA SER A 399 7.05 17.84 -24.19
C SER A 399 8.15 18.86 -24.32
N LYS A 400 7.85 20.04 -24.87
CA LYS A 400 8.81 21.16 -24.97
C LYS A 400 9.30 21.63 -23.60
N THR A 401 8.37 21.76 -22.63
CA THR A 401 8.69 22.18 -21.27
C THR A 401 9.62 21.18 -20.58
N ILE A 402 9.40 19.87 -20.76
CA ILE A 402 10.30 18.80 -20.28
C ILE A 402 11.70 18.95 -20.87
N ARG A 403 11.80 19.20 -22.18
CA ARG A 403 13.10 19.42 -22.86
C ARG A 403 13.88 20.57 -22.23
N GLU A 404 13.20 21.66 -21.89
CA GLU A 404 13.83 22.82 -21.25
C GLU A 404 14.16 22.59 -19.78
N CYS A 405 13.23 22.02 -19.02
CA CYS A 405 13.33 21.84 -17.58
C CYS A 405 14.41 20.84 -17.21
N PHE A 406 14.36 19.64 -17.80
CA PHE A 406 15.27 18.54 -17.44
C PHE A 406 16.62 18.60 -18.17
N GLY A 407 16.76 19.41 -19.22
CA GLY A 407 18.05 19.67 -19.86
C GLY A 407 18.99 20.58 -19.07
N ARG A 408 18.51 21.19 -17.97
CA ARG A 408 19.28 22.05 -17.07
C ARG A 408 19.78 21.35 -15.81
N THR A 409 19.32 20.13 -15.60
CA THR A 409 19.71 19.27 -14.48
C THR A 409 20.71 18.22 -14.92
#